data_d27cac81091a022c1b573388b7eb8cb4
#
_entry.id   d27cac81091a022c1b573388b7eb8cb4
#
_cell.length_a   1.000
_cell.length_b   1.000
_cell.length_c   1.000
_cell.angle_alpha   90.00
_cell.angle_beta   90.00
_cell.angle_gamma   90.00
#
_symmetry.space_group_name_H-M   'P 1'
#
loop_
_entity.id
_entity.type
_entity.pdbx_description
1 polymer ?
#
loop_
_entity_poly.entity_id
_entity_poly.type
_entity_poly.pdbx_seq_one_letter_code
_entity_poly.pdbx_strand_id
1 'polypeptide(L)'
;MWSLTYLIANICGSIVISVLGYAGEVVTPTWVIAVSALVLWSPFIGVLLWTSKRHGSGNFVKDFSLSFQATDLWGVPLGIISQLLLVVVVTLPFQWLFPSIFNSEAVEKRANDLFDAAHGAWIVLLVVIVVICAPVVEELVYRAFIQHNLGVAYGARIAVLISSFWFAAVHLQIAEFPGLFAFALVLGICFARTKRLGLSIVTHVAFNATALVVMALTR
;
A
#
# COMPACT_ATOMS: atom_id res chain seq x y z
N MET A 1 1.11 -2.34 20.57
CA MET A 1 0.21 -3.26 19.86
C MET A 1 0.50 -3.32 18.37
N TRP A 2 0.49 -2.19 17.65
CA TRP A 2 0.70 -2.16 16.19
C TRP A 2 2.02 -2.78 15.71
N SER A 3 3.17 -2.38 16.31
CA SER A 3 4.48 -2.93 15.94
C SER A 3 4.56 -4.45 16.12
N LEU A 4 3.91 -4.98 17.15
CA LEU A 4 3.81 -6.42 17.37
C LEU A 4 2.95 -7.10 16.29
N THR A 5 1.83 -6.50 15.92
CA THR A 5 0.98 -7.01 14.82
C THR A 5 1.75 -7.04 13.51
N TYR A 6 2.52 -6.00 13.21
CA TYR A 6 3.37 -5.95 12.03
C TYR A 6 4.42 -7.08 12.03
N LEU A 7 5.10 -7.30 13.14
CA LEU A 7 6.07 -8.39 13.27
C LEU A 7 5.40 -9.76 13.07
N ILE A 8 4.29 -10.01 13.75
CA ILE A 8 3.54 -11.27 13.62
C ILE A 8 3.09 -11.48 12.16
N ALA A 9 2.54 -10.47 11.51
CA ALA A 9 2.09 -10.55 10.14
C ALA A 9 3.22 -10.94 9.18
N ASN A 10 4.40 -10.28 9.31
CA ASN A 10 5.55 -10.58 8.47
C ASN A 10 6.14 -11.97 8.77
N ILE A 11 6.21 -12.38 10.04
CA ILE A 11 6.66 -13.73 10.41
C ILE A 11 5.72 -14.78 9.80
N CYS A 12 4.40 -14.60 9.94
CA CYS A 12 3.42 -15.53 9.36
C CYS A 12 3.54 -15.60 7.83
N GLY A 13 3.67 -14.47 7.16
CA GLY A 13 3.87 -14.41 5.70
C GLY A 13 5.16 -15.14 5.27
N SER A 14 6.28 -14.91 5.97
CA SER A 14 7.55 -15.57 5.69
C SER A 14 7.49 -17.09 5.93
N ILE A 15 6.82 -17.53 6.99
CA ILE A 15 6.61 -18.96 7.27
C ILE A 15 5.83 -19.61 6.13
N VAL A 16 4.75 -18.98 5.65
CA VAL A 16 3.96 -19.51 4.53
C VAL A 16 4.79 -19.69 3.27
N ILE A 17 5.58 -18.68 2.87
CA ILE A 17 6.45 -18.75 1.70
C ILE A 17 7.47 -19.89 1.87
N SER A 18 8.05 -20.03 3.06
CA SER A 18 9.02 -21.09 3.37
C SER A 18 8.41 -22.49 3.35
N VAL A 19 7.24 -22.66 3.98
CA VAL A 19 6.53 -23.95 4.03
C VAL A 19 6.06 -24.39 2.64
N LEU A 20 5.68 -23.45 1.80
CA LEU A 20 5.30 -23.72 0.40
C LEU A 20 6.50 -23.97 -0.51
N GLY A 21 7.75 -23.86 -0.02
CA GLY A 21 8.96 -24.15 -0.76
C GLY A 21 9.44 -23.02 -1.69
N TYR A 22 8.91 -21.80 -1.56
CA TYR A 22 9.24 -20.65 -2.41
C TYR A 22 10.17 -19.64 -1.75
N ALA A 23 10.78 -19.97 -0.61
CA ALA A 23 11.77 -19.10 0.03
C ALA A 23 13.06 -19.03 -0.81
N GLY A 24 13.36 -17.83 -1.30
CA GLY A 24 14.55 -17.58 -2.14
C GLY A 24 14.35 -17.83 -3.64
N GLU A 25 13.15 -18.22 -4.09
CA GLU A 25 12.84 -18.33 -5.51
C GLU A 25 12.77 -16.95 -6.17
N VAL A 26 13.28 -16.86 -7.41
CA VAL A 26 13.30 -15.61 -8.18
C VAL A 26 11.87 -15.20 -8.60
N VAL A 27 11.06 -16.18 -8.95
CA VAL A 27 9.66 -15.95 -9.38
C VAL A 27 8.71 -16.72 -8.49
N THR A 28 7.87 -16.00 -7.77
CA THR A 28 6.84 -16.59 -6.89
C THR A 28 5.51 -16.66 -7.62
N PRO A 29 4.87 -17.84 -7.76
CA PRO A 29 3.58 -17.97 -8.43
C PRO A 29 2.49 -17.08 -7.82
N THR A 30 1.61 -16.53 -8.64
CA THR A 30 0.56 -15.56 -8.21
C THR A 30 -0.33 -16.09 -7.10
N TRP A 31 -0.66 -17.39 -7.10
CA TRP A 31 -1.45 -17.98 -6.02
C TRP A 31 -0.71 -17.99 -4.67
N VAL A 32 0.62 -18.15 -4.67
CA VAL A 32 1.44 -18.05 -3.45
C VAL A 32 1.46 -16.61 -2.95
N ILE A 33 1.58 -15.63 -3.86
CA ILE A 33 1.46 -14.21 -3.54
C ILE A 33 0.10 -13.94 -2.88
N ALA A 34 -0.99 -14.49 -3.45
CA ALA A 34 -2.34 -14.34 -2.89
C ALA A 34 -2.47 -14.90 -1.48
N VAL A 35 -2.01 -16.12 -1.26
CA VAL A 35 -2.05 -16.78 0.05
C VAL A 35 -1.20 -16.01 1.06
N SER A 36 0.00 -15.60 0.67
CA SER A 36 0.90 -14.81 1.54
C SER A 36 0.30 -13.46 1.91
N ALA A 37 -0.35 -12.77 0.97
CA ALA A 37 -1.06 -11.53 1.23
C ALA A 37 -2.22 -11.72 2.22
N LEU A 38 -3.04 -12.75 2.05
CA LEU A 38 -4.14 -13.06 2.98
C LEU A 38 -3.63 -13.35 4.39
N VAL A 39 -2.54 -14.11 4.50
CA VAL A 39 -1.91 -14.42 5.80
C VAL A 39 -1.31 -13.16 6.42
N LEU A 40 -0.63 -12.33 5.62
CA LEU A 40 -0.07 -11.05 6.06
C LEU A 40 -1.16 -10.09 6.56
N TRP A 41 -2.28 -9.99 5.85
CA TRP A 41 -3.37 -9.06 6.19
C TRP A 41 -4.25 -9.54 7.35
N SER A 42 -4.34 -10.86 7.59
CA SER A 42 -5.24 -11.42 8.61
C SER A 42 -4.99 -10.88 10.03
N PRO A 43 -3.76 -10.73 10.56
CA PRO A 43 -3.52 -10.11 11.86
C PRO A 43 -3.93 -8.64 11.90
N PHE A 44 -3.73 -7.90 10.79
CA PHE A 44 -4.14 -6.50 10.70
C PHE A 44 -5.66 -6.37 10.79
N ILE A 45 -6.39 -7.11 9.97
CA ILE A 45 -7.85 -7.12 9.98
C ILE A 45 -8.37 -7.60 11.35
N GLY A 46 -7.73 -8.63 11.93
CA GLY A 46 -8.07 -9.12 13.27
C GLY A 46 -7.96 -8.03 14.35
N VAL A 47 -6.86 -7.26 14.34
CA VAL A 47 -6.67 -6.14 15.27
C VAL A 47 -7.68 -5.01 15.03
N LEU A 48 -7.97 -4.68 13.77
CA LEU A 48 -8.98 -3.67 13.45
C LEU A 48 -10.38 -4.09 13.94
N LEU A 49 -10.77 -5.34 13.69
CA LEU A 49 -12.05 -5.88 14.16
C LEU A 49 -12.12 -5.90 15.70
N TRP A 50 -11.04 -6.33 16.36
CA TRP A 50 -10.95 -6.31 17.82
C TRP A 50 -11.05 -4.89 18.37
N THR A 51 -10.35 -3.93 17.76
CA THR A 51 -10.39 -2.52 18.16
C THR A 51 -11.79 -1.94 18.01
N SER A 52 -12.47 -2.18 16.89
CA SER A 52 -13.84 -1.74 16.66
C SER A 52 -14.79 -2.30 17.74
N LYS A 53 -14.70 -3.59 18.04
CA LYS A 53 -15.56 -4.22 19.05
C LYS A 53 -15.25 -3.78 20.48
N ARG A 54 -13.99 -3.57 20.83
CA ARG A 54 -13.57 -3.32 22.20
C ARG A 54 -13.49 -1.84 22.56
N HIS A 55 -13.13 -1.00 21.62
CA HIS A 55 -12.83 0.41 21.84
C HIS A 55 -13.66 1.35 20.94
N GLY A 56 -14.34 0.82 19.93
CA GLY A 56 -15.20 1.56 19.02
C GLY A 56 -16.69 1.37 19.31
N SER A 57 -17.49 1.66 18.31
CA SER A 57 -18.96 1.47 18.35
C SER A 57 -19.39 0.02 18.04
N GLY A 58 -18.46 -0.86 17.65
CA GLY A 58 -18.74 -2.19 17.13
C GLY A 58 -19.16 -2.21 15.66
N ASN A 59 -19.30 -1.05 15.04
CA ASN A 59 -19.57 -0.91 13.60
C ASN A 59 -18.29 -0.58 12.86
N PHE A 60 -17.68 -1.59 12.23
CA PHE A 60 -16.40 -1.48 11.54
C PHE A 60 -16.36 -0.35 10.50
N VAL A 61 -17.41 -0.24 9.68
CA VAL A 61 -17.50 0.78 8.63
C VAL A 61 -17.48 2.18 9.20
N LYS A 62 -18.22 2.40 10.30
CA LYS A 62 -18.29 3.68 11.00
C LYS A 62 -16.98 3.98 11.72
N ASP A 63 -16.45 3.02 12.47
CA ASP A 63 -15.27 3.20 13.32
C ASP A 63 -14.01 3.52 12.51
N PHE A 64 -13.91 2.98 11.30
CA PHE A 64 -12.78 3.24 10.38
C PHE A 64 -13.13 4.20 9.23
N SER A 65 -14.24 4.90 9.32
CA SER A 65 -14.64 5.91 8.33
C SER A 65 -14.63 5.38 6.88
N LEU A 66 -15.01 4.10 6.70
CA LEU A 66 -15.05 3.43 5.40
C LEU A 66 -16.33 3.85 4.66
N SER A 67 -16.31 5.03 4.10
CA SER A 67 -17.43 5.61 3.34
C SER A 67 -16.95 6.27 2.06
N PHE A 68 -17.82 6.25 1.04
CA PHE A 68 -17.55 6.77 -0.29
C PHE A 68 -18.58 7.83 -0.68
N GLN A 69 -18.14 8.81 -1.46
CA GLN A 69 -18.96 9.83 -2.07
C GLN A 69 -18.57 10.01 -3.55
N ALA A 70 -19.46 10.56 -4.37
CA ALA A 70 -19.17 10.81 -5.78
C ALA A 70 -17.91 11.70 -5.99
N THR A 71 -17.65 12.62 -5.07
CA THR A 71 -16.46 13.46 -5.08
C THR A 71 -15.14 12.67 -4.93
N ASP A 72 -15.19 11.43 -4.45
CA ASP A 72 -13.99 10.59 -4.32
C ASP A 72 -13.45 10.12 -5.66
N LEU A 73 -14.26 10.22 -6.74
CA LEU A 73 -13.80 9.96 -8.10
C LEU A 73 -12.68 10.92 -8.55
N TRP A 74 -12.51 12.08 -7.91
CA TRP A 74 -11.33 12.92 -8.07
C TRP A 74 -10.03 12.21 -7.64
N GLY A 75 -10.13 11.14 -6.90
CA GLY A 75 -8.99 10.27 -6.62
C GLY A 75 -8.39 9.62 -7.87
N VAL A 76 -9.18 9.40 -8.93
CA VAL A 76 -8.66 8.81 -10.18
C VAL A 76 -7.60 9.68 -10.83
N PRO A 77 -7.87 10.94 -11.24
CA PRO A 77 -6.82 11.78 -11.80
C PRO A 77 -5.68 12.04 -10.80
N LEU A 78 -5.97 12.12 -9.49
CA LEU A 78 -4.95 12.34 -8.48
C LEU A 78 -3.98 11.15 -8.38
N GLY A 79 -4.47 9.92 -8.46
CA GLY A 79 -3.64 8.70 -8.47
C GLY A 79 -2.79 8.61 -9.74
N ILE A 80 -3.39 8.86 -10.91
CA ILE A 80 -2.68 8.85 -12.19
C ILE A 80 -1.55 9.89 -12.20
N ILE A 81 -1.84 11.14 -11.80
CA ILE A 81 -0.83 12.21 -11.74
C ILE A 81 0.25 11.88 -10.70
N SER A 82 -0.12 11.29 -9.58
CA SER A 82 0.86 10.88 -8.57
C SER A 82 1.81 9.81 -9.11
N GLN A 83 1.32 8.82 -9.85
CA GLN A 83 2.16 7.78 -10.44
C GLN A 83 3.06 8.31 -11.56
N LEU A 84 2.50 9.07 -12.49
CA LEU A 84 3.20 9.47 -13.72
C LEU A 84 4.09 10.71 -13.54
N LEU A 85 3.74 11.61 -12.61
CA LEU A 85 4.45 12.86 -12.44
C LEU A 85 5.10 13.00 -11.06
N LEU A 86 4.34 12.82 -9.96
CA LEU A 86 4.86 13.06 -8.62
C LEU A 86 6.02 12.12 -8.29
N VAL A 87 5.87 10.80 -8.53
CA VAL A 87 6.92 9.81 -8.28
C VAL A 87 8.15 10.15 -9.10
N VAL A 88 8.01 10.44 -10.39
CA VAL A 88 9.14 10.80 -11.27
C VAL A 88 9.86 12.04 -10.75
N VAL A 89 9.13 13.14 -10.52
CA VAL A 89 9.73 14.41 -10.06
C VAL A 89 10.45 14.24 -8.73
N VAL A 90 9.91 13.46 -7.81
CA VAL A 90 10.53 13.26 -6.49
C VAL A 90 11.74 12.32 -6.57
N THR A 91 11.72 11.31 -7.44
CA THR A 91 12.83 10.34 -7.54
C THR A 91 14.00 10.85 -8.39
N LEU A 92 13.79 11.75 -9.35
CA LEU A 92 14.83 12.31 -10.21
C LEU A 92 16.07 12.85 -9.46
N PRO A 93 15.95 13.68 -8.41
CA PRO A 93 17.12 14.17 -7.67
C PRO A 93 17.93 13.03 -7.02
N PHE A 94 17.24 11.99 -6.53
CA PHE A 94 17.91 10.84 -5.92
C PHE A 94 18.61 9.98 -6.97
N GLN A 95 18.02 9.79 -8.14
CA GLN A 95 18.67 9.12 -9.28
C GLN A 95 19.93 9.84 -9.74
N TRP A 96 19.90 11.16 -9.76
CA TRP A 96 21.06 11.97 -10.13
C TRP A 96 22.16 11.96 -9.07
N LEU A 97 21.81 12.04 -7.79
CA LEU A 97 22.77 12.10 -6.69
C LEU A 97 23.34 10.72 -6.31
N PHE A 98 22.52 9.66 -6.44
CA PHE A 98 22.84 8.30 -6.00
C PHE A 98 22.43 7.26 -7.05
N PRO A 99 22.96 7.29 -8.28
CA PRO A 99 22.51 6.44 -9.39
C PRO A 99 22.71 4.93 -9.13
N SER A 100 23.62 4.56 -8.26
CA SER A 100 23.84 3.16 -7.88
C SER A 100 22.74 2.56 -7.01
N ILE A 101 21.95 3.41 -6.34
CA ILE A 101 20.87 2.98 -5.42
C ILE A 101 19.50 3.21 -6.07
N PHE A 102 19.31 4.37 -6.69
CA PHE A 102 18.02 4.80 -7.24
C PHE A 102 17.98 4.63 -8.77
N ASN A 103 18.38 3.48 -9.28
CA ASN A 103 18.24 3.18 -10.71
C ASN A 103 16.84 2.61 -11.03
N SER A 104 16.38 2.85 -12.26
CA SER A 104 15.09 2.32 -12.73
C SER A 104 15.07 0.81 -12.82
N GLU A 105 16.22 0.20 -13.08
CA GLU A 105 16.38 -1.24 -13.27
C GLU A 105 15.96 -2.07 -12.05
N ALA A 106 16.27 -1.58 -10.83
CA ALA A 106 15.86 -2.24 -9.58
C ALA A 106 14.33 -2.20 -9.36
N VAL A 107 13.69 -1.08 -9.73
CA VAL A 107 12.23 -0.89 -9.62
C VAL A 107 11.53 -1.72 -10.69
N GLU A 108 11.99 -1.65 -11.94
CA GLU A 108 11.46 -2.39 -13.08
C GLU A 108 11.58 -3.90 -12.89
N LYS A 109 12.69 -4.39 -12.35
CA LYS A 109 12.90 -5.82 -12.10
C LYS A 109 11.79 -6.40 -11.22
N ARG A 110 11.52 -5.79 -10.06
CA ARG A 110 10.48 -6.29 -9.14
C ARG A 110 9.10 -6.28 -9.77
N ALA A 111 8.80 -5.24 -10.50
CA ALA A 111 7.56 -5.11 -11.22
C ALA A 111 7.44 -6.19 -12.31
N ASN A 112 8.51 -6.45 -13.04
CA ASN A 112 8.59 -7.51 -14.04
C ASN A 112 8.44 -8.90 -13.41
N ASP A 113 9.10 -9.18 -12.29
CA ASP A 113 8.99 -10.45 -11.58
C ASP A 113 7.54 -10.76 -11.16
N LEU A 114 6.79 -9.74 -10.71
CA LEU A 114 5.37 -9.87 -10.39
C LEU A 114 4.50 -10.19 -11.62
N PHE A 115 4.80 -9.56 -12.74
CA PHE A 115 4.07 -9.78 -13.99
C PHE A 115 4.41 -11.14 -14.62
N ASP A 116 5.68 -11.55 -14.56
CA ASP A 116 6.14 -12.83 -15.08
C ASP A 116 5.56 -14.01 -14.31
N ALA A 117 5.25 -13.79 -13.02
CA ALA A 117 4.53 -14.76 -12.21
C ALA A 117 3.07 -14.94 -12.63
N ALA A 118 2.48 -13.98 -13.35
CA ALA A 118 1.06 -13.95 -13.66
C ALA A 118 0.77 -14.22 -15.14
N HIS A 119 0.40 -15.45 -15.50
CA HIS A 119 0.00 -15.82 -16.84
C HIS A 119 -1.49 -16.15 -16.94
N GLY A 120 -2.15 -15.78 -18.04
CA GLY A 120 -3.55 -16.12 -18.29
C GLY A 120 -4.48 -15.54 -17.20
N ALA A 121 -5.33 -16.37 -16.62
CA ALA A 121 -6.30 -15.97 -15.59
C ALA A 121 -5.65 -15.46 -14.29
N TRP A 122 -4.39 -15.79 -14.02
CA TRP A 122 -3.66 -15.33 -12.84
C TRP A 122 -3.39 -13.81 -12.85
N ILE A 123 -3.37 -13.18 -14.02
CA ILE A 123 -3.31 -11.72 -14.15
C ILE A 123 -4.49 -11.06 -13.44
N VAL A 124 -5.70 -11.62 -13.58
CA VAL A 124 -6.89 -11.08 -12.91
C VAL A 124 -6.72 -11.14 -11.40
N LEU A 125 -6.20 -12.24 -10.87
CA LEU A 125 -5.93 -12.38 -9.45
C LEU A 125 -4.89 -11.38 -8.98
N LEU A 126 -3.79 -11.19 -9.73
CA LEU A 126 -2.76 -10.19 -9.44
C LEU A 126 -3.36 -8.78 -9.37
N VAL A 127 -4.18 -8.40 -10.38
CA VAL A 127 -4.88 -7.11 -10.42
C VAL A 127 -5.77 -6.93 -9.19
N VAL A 128 -6.59 -7.93 -8.85
CA VAL A 128 -7.47 -7.85 -7.68
C VAL A 128 -6.66 -7.65 -6.39
N ILE A 129 -5.57 -8.39 -6.22
CA ILE A 129 -4.74 -8.28 -5.01
C ILE A 129 -4.05 -6.92 -4.95
N VAL A 130 -3.32 -6.53 -6.00
CA VAL A 130 -2.44 -5.36 -5.98
C VAL A 130 -3.20 -4.06 -6.15
N VAL A 131 -4.24 -4.05 -7.00
CA VAL A 131 -4.96 -2.81 -7.33
C VAL A 131 -6.12 -2.55 -6.39
N ILE A 132 -6.76 -3.59 -5.84
CA ILE A 132 -7.98 -3.42 -5.03
C ILE A 132 -7.73 -3.79 -3.57
N CYS A 133 -7.31 -5.03 -3.30
CA CYS A 133 -7.26 -5.53 -1.92
C CYS A 133 -6.16 -4.84 -1.10
N ALA A 134 -4.94 -4.73 -1.64
CA ALA A 134 -3.83 -4.07 -0.94
C ALA A 134 -4.15 -2.62 -0.60
N PRO A 135 -4.59 -1.74 -1.54
CA PRO A 135 -5.00 -0.38 -1.21
C PRO A 135 -6.06 -0.29 -0.10
N VAL A 136 -7.08 -1.14 -0.15
CA VAL A 136 -8.14 -1.12 0.87
C VAL A 136 -7.58 -1.47 2.26
N VAL A 137 -6.81 -2.54 2.37
CA VAL A 137 -6.22 -2.96 3.65
C VAL A 137 -5.22 -1.92 4.16
N GLU A 138 -4.38 -1.40 3.28
CA GLU A 138 -3.37 -0.40 3.64
C GLU A 138 -4.01 0.92 4.09
N GLU A 139 -5.04 1.41 3.41
CA GLU A 139 -5.74 2.62 3.84
C GLU A 139 -6.47 2.43 5.17
N LEU A 140 -7.08 1.28 5.42
CA LEU A 140 -7.65 0.95 6.73
C LEU A 140 -6.59 1.01 7.83
N VAL A 141 -5.41 0.46 7.57
CA VAL A 141 -4.29 0.41 8.52
C VAL A 141 -3.64 1.76 8.71
N TYR A 142 -3.14 2.36 7.63
CA TYR A 142 -2.30 3.54 7.73
C TYR A 142 -3.09 4.83 7.93
N ARG A 143 -4.29 4.95 7.35
CA ARG A 143 -5.09 6.18 7.43
C ARG A 143 -6.12 6.09 8.55
N ALA A 144 -7.01 5.10 8.50
CA ALA A 144 -8.08 5.00 9.49
C ALA A 144 -7.59 4.60 10.88
N PHE A 145 -6.54 3.78 11.00
CA PHE A 145 -6.03 3.37 12.30
C PHE A 145 -4.81 4.17 12.76
N ILE A 146 -3.68 4.12 12.06
CA ILE A 146 -2.42 4.74 12.51
C ILE A 146 -2.54 6.27 12.47
N GLN A 147 -2.83 6.84 11.30
CA GLN A 147 -2.89 8.30 11.14
C GLN A 147 -3.97 8.93 12.01
N HIS A 148 -5.14 8.30 12.12
CA HIS A 148 -6.21 8.80 12.98
C HIS A 148 -5.75 8.89 14.45
N ASN A 149 -5.20 7.82 15.01
CA ASN A 149 -4.75 7.81 16.41
C ASN A 149 -3.59 8.78 16.67
N LEU A 150 -2.62 8.86 15.74
CA LEU A 150 -1.56 9.87 15.82
C LEU A 150 -2.13 11.28 15.72
N GLY A 151 -3.18 11.48 14.92
CA GLY A 151 -3.86 12.77 14.77
C GLY A 151 -4.51 13.26 16.06
N VAL A 152 -5.09 12.34 16.82
CA VAL A 152 -5.65 12.64 18.17
C VAL A 152 -4.54 13.00 19.16
N ALA A 153 -3.40 12.32 19.11
CA ALA A 153 -2.32 12.52 20.06
C ALA A 153 -1.40 13.72 19.75
N TYR A 154 -1.08 13.94 18.45
CA TYR A 154 -0.02 14.88 18.04
C TYR A 154 -0.47 15.90 17.00
N GLY A 155 -1.75 15.86 16.59
CA GLY A 155 -2.29 16.73 15.57
C GLY A 155 -2.10 16.22 14.13
N ALA A 156 -2.93 16.71 13.22
CA ALA A 156 -3.07 16.16 11.87
C ALA A 156 -1.77 16.22 11.03
N ARG A 157 -0.97 17.29 11.14
CA ARG A 157 0.26 17.44 10.36
C ARG A 157 1.30 16.37 10.69
N ILE A 158 1.55 16.18 11.99
CA ILE A 158 2.51 15.18 12.50
C ILE A 158 2.01 13.77 12.15
N ALA A 159 0.71 13.53 12.30
CA ALA A 159 0.11 12.24 11.97
C ALA A 159 0.30 11.88 10.48
N VAL A 160 0.08 12.82 9.58
CA VAL A 160 0.31 12.62 8.13
C VAL A 160 1.78 12.28 7.87
N LEU A 161 2.72 13.04 8.43
CA LEU A 161 4.16 12.82 8.22
C LEU A 161 4.60 11.44 8.73
N ILE A 162 4.26 11.09 9.98
CA ILE A 162 4.69 9.83 10.60
C ILE A 162 4.04 8.63 9.90
N SER A 163 2.73 8.68 9.61
CA SER A 163 2.05 7.57 8.94
C SER A 163 2.55 7.36 7.52
N SER A 164 2.89 8.44 6.80
CA SER A 164 3.44 8.37 5.45
C SER A 164 4.86 7.83 5.44
N PHE A 165 5.70 8.26 6.38
CA PHE A 165 7.04 7.69 6.55
C PHE A 165 6.97 6.20 6.85
N TRP A 166 6.10 5.80 7.78
CA TRP A 166 5.92 4.40 8.14
C TRP A 166 5.43 3.56 6.95
N PHE A 167 4.47 4.08 6.20
CA PHE A 167 3.98 3.45 4.96
C PHE A 167 5.12 3.16 3.99
N ALA A 168 5.96 4.14 3.69
CA ALA A 168 7.09 3.97 2.77
C ALA A 168 8.16 3.01 3.34
N ALA A 169 8.46 3.13 4.63
CA ALA A 169 9.51 2.34 5.28
C ALA A 169 9.22 0.83 5.32
N VAL A 170 7.95 0.44 5.49
CA VAL A 170 7.56 -0.98 5.56
C VAL A 170 7.66 -1.72 4.24
N HIS A 171 7.77 -1.02 3.13
CA HIS A 171 8.01 -1.62 1.83
C HIS A 171 9.44 -2.15 1.68
N LEU A 172 10.37 -1.71 2.56
CA LEU A 172 11.77 -2.16 2.61
C LEU A 172 12.53 -1.99 1.28
N GLN A 173 12.11 -1.05 0.45
CA GLN A 173 12.68 -0.76 -0.88
C GLN A 173 13.25 0.65 -0.89
N ILE A 174 14.57 0.78 -0.75
CA ILE A 174 15.24 2.08 -0.67
C ILE A 174 15.02 2.89 -1.95
N ALA A 175 15.07 2.25 -3.12
CA ALA A 175 14.87 2.91 -4.41
C ALA A 175 13.46 3.49 -4.58
N GLU A 176 12.45 2.84 -4.02
CA GLU A 176 11.06 3.26 -4.11
C GLU A 176 10.66 4.25 -2.99
N PHE A 177 11.45 4.31 -1.91
CA PHE A 177 11.10 5.04 -0.69
C PHE A 177 10.72 6.51 -0.93
N PRO A 178 11.47 7.33 -1.71
CA PRO A 178 11.10 8.74 -1.92
C PRO A 178 9.75 8.89 -2.62
N GLY A 179 9.50 8.09 -3.65
CA GLY A 179 8.25 8.08 -4.40
C GLY A 179 7.06 7.62 -3.55
N LEU A 180 7.23 6.51 -2.82
CA LEU A 180 6.22 5.98 -1.91
C LEU A 180 5.91 6.94 -0.76
N PHE A 181 6.93 7.61 -0.20
CA PHE A 181 6.72 8.60 0.84
C PHE A 181 5.93 9.80 0.34
N ALA A 182 6.29 10.34 -0.82
CA ALA A 182 5.56 11.45 -1.44
C ALA A 182 4.10 11.06 -1.76
N PHE A 183 3.89 9.89 -2.33
CA PHE A 183 2.55 9.38 -2.59
C PHE A 183 1.75 9.16 -1.29
N ALA A 184 2.36 8.59 -0.27
CA ALA A 184 1.73 8.41 1.03
C ALA A 184 1.32 9.74 1.69
N LEU A 185 2.08 10.83 1.48
CA LEU A 185 1.68 12.18 1.91
C LEU A 185 0.38 12.63 1.21
N VAL A 186 0.25 12.38 -0.11
CA VAL A 186 -0.98 12.68 -0.85
C VAL A 186 -2.16 11.94 -0.24
N LEU A 187 -2.05 10.62 -0.02
CA LEU A 187 -3.10 9.81 0.59
C LEU A 187 -3.44 10.30 2.01
N GLY A 188 -2.41 10.61 2.82
CA GLY A 188 -2.58 11.13 4.16
C GLY A 188 -3.32 12.48 4.20
N ILE A 189 -3.04 13.37 3.23
CA ILE A 189 -3.74 14.65 3.06
C ILE A 189 -5.18 14.43 2.61
N CYS A 190 -5.45 13.49 1.69
CA CYS A 190 -6.80 13.12 1.28
C CYS A 190 -7.64 12.70 2.49
N PHE A 191 -7.15 11.79 3.31
CA PHE A 191 -7.82 11.35 4.53
C PHE A 191 -7.97 12.49 5.56
N ALA A 192 -6.92 13.28 5.79
CA ALA A 192 -6.96 14.39 6.75
C ALA A 192 -8.02 15.45 6.40
N ARG A 193 -8.26 15.68 5.10
CA ARG A 193 -9.25 16.65 4.60
C ARG A 193 -10.68 16.10 4.60
N THR A 194 -10.85 14.85 4.17
CA THR A 194 -12.19 14.27 4.01
C THR A 194 -12.71 13.57 5.26
N LYS A 195 -11.82 13.18 6.18
CA LYS A 195 -12.12 12.38 7.38
C LYS A 195 -12.78 11.03 7.07
N ARG A 196 -12.63 10.54 5.83
CA ARG A 196 -13.15 9.27 5.34
C ARG A 196 -12.19 8.65 4.32
N LEU A 197 -12.27 7.33 4.15
CA LEU A 197 -11.32 6.58 3.34
C LEU A 197 -11.56 6.66 1.83
N GLY A 198 -12.76 7.02 1.38
CA GLY A 198 -13.15 6.93 -0.03
C GLY A 198 -12.16 7.58 -0.97
N LEU A 199 -11.80 8.86 -0.74
CA LEU A 199 -10.87 9.58 -1.62
C LEU A 199 -9.46 8.95 -1.62
N SER A 200 -8.93 8.57 -0.45
CA SER A 200 -7.59 7.95 -0.39
C SER A 200 -7.58 6.56 -1.02
N ILE A 201 -8.60 5.73 -0.83
CA ILE A 201 -8.71 4.42 -1.48
C ILE A 201 -8.78 4.58 -3.00
N VAL A 202 -9.65 5.45 -3.53
CA VAL A 202 -9.77 5.66 -4.99
C VAL A 202 -8.45 6.17 -5.58
N THR A 203 -7.78 7.10 -4.88
CA THR A 203 -6.45 7.60 -5.30
C THR A 203 -5.41 6.47 -5.32
N HIS A 204 -5.40 5.61 -4.31
CA HIS A 204 -4.46 4.50 -4.20
C HIS A 204 -4.71 3.43 -5.26
N VAL A 205 -5.98 3.04 -5.47
CA VAL A 205 -6.39 2.13 -6.54
C VAL A 205 -5.94 2.65 -7.91
N ALA A 206 -6.19 3.93 -8.20
CA ALA A 206 -5.81 4.54 -9.46
C ALA A 206 -4.28 4.59 -9.64
N PHE A 207 -3.52 4.86 -8.57
CA PHE A 207 -2.07 4.85 -8.57
C PHE A 207 -1.52 3.45 -8.94
N ASN A 208 -1.97 2.40 -8.25
CA ASN A 208 -1.52 1.03 -8.51
C ASN A 208 -1.98 0.52 -9.89
N ALA A 209 -3.22 0.85 -10.30
CA ALA A 209 -3.71 0.52 -11.64
C ALA A 209 -2.84 1.17 -12.74
N THR A 210 -2.47 2.44 -12.55
CA THR A 210 -1.61 3.16 -13.50
C THR A 210 -0.24 2.51 -13.60
N ALA A 211 0.37 2.13 -12.47
CA ALA A 211 1.65 1.43 -12.45
C ALA A 211 1.60 0.11 -13.24
N LEU A 212 0.55 -0.70 -13.03
CA LEU A 212 0.37 -1.95 -13.78
C LEU A 212 0.14 -1.73 -15.28
N VAL A 213 -0.64 -0.70 -15.65
CA VAL A 213 -0.87 -0.36 -17.06
C VAL A 213 0.42 0.10 -17.73
N VAL A 214 1.18 1.00 -17.10
CA VAL A 214 2.47 1.45 -17.64
C VAL A 214 3.38 0.25 -17.86
N MET A 215 3.51 -0.62 -16.88
CA MET A 215 4.32 -1.82 -16.99
C MET A 215 3.88 -2.73 -18.14
N ALA A 216 2.57 -2.93 -18.31
CA ALA A 216 2.05 -3.76 -19.40
C ALA A 216 2.31 -3.16 -20.80
N LEU A 217 2.44 -1.82 -20.90
CA LEU A 217 2.68 -1.12 -22.18
C LEU A 217 4.18 -0.96 -22.51
N THR A 218 5.07 -1.08 -21.55
CA THR A 218 6.53 -0.91 -21.73
C THR A 218 7.27 -2.23 -21.98
N ARG A 219 6.56 -3.34 -22.00
CA ARG A 219 7.02 -4.68 -22.39
C ARG A 219 6.73 -4.94 -23.87
#